data_fccd5edf17092c6ddbe0244368833e02
#
_entry.id   fccd5edf17092c6ddbe0244368833e02
#
_cell.length_a   1.000
_cell.length_b   1.000
_cell.length_c   1.000
_cell.angle_alpha   90.00
_cell.angle_beta   90.00
_cell.angle_gamma   90.00
#
_symmetry.space_group_name_H-M   'P 1'
#
loop_
_entity.id
_entity.type
_entity.pdbx_description
1 polymer ?
#
loop_
_entity_poly.entity_id
_entity_poly.type
_entity_poly.pdbx_seq_one_letter_code
_entity_poly.pdbx_strand_id
1 'polypeptide(L)'
;MKVRILGCGTSTGVPRIGNDWGACDPAEPRNRRTRSSILIDSRGERLLVDCGPDLRQQLLAANTADLAGVIVTHDHADHCHGIDDLRQVAQHIGRPVPLYARPDTLGRLGRRFAYAFDGTPLYPAVLDPRPIEDEMKLGQATLSFVDQPHGGITSLGLRAEEGEATLAYAIDFHAMTEAMAALYQGVDLWICDCLRRTPHPTHAHLDAVLGWARDLKVAQLLLTHLDKSMDYATLGRELPDWAAPAFDGQLLELG
;
A
#
# COMPACT_ATOMS: atom_id res chain seq x y z
N MET A 1 -13.67 -6.05 9.21
CA MET A 1 -12.55 -5.98 8.22
C MET A 1 -11.23 -5.87 8.97
N LYS A 2 -10.14 -6.52 8.47
CA LYS A 2 -8.79 -6.36 9.04
C LYS A 2 -7.85 -5.80 8.01
N VAL A 3 -6.88 -5.00 8.43
CA VAL A 3 -5.79 -4.54 7.59
C VAL A 3 -4.46 -4.74 8.30
N ARG A 4 -3.48 -5.32 7.59
CA ARG A 4 -2.10 -5.46 8.08
C ARG A 4 -1.18 -4.58 7.26
N ILE A 5 -0.38 -3.77 7.92
CA ILE A 5 0.73 -3.07 7.30
C ILE A 5 1.86 -4.10 7.09
N LEU A 6 2.15 -4.44 5.84
CA LEU A 6 3.26 -5.35 5.52
C LEU A 6 4.58 -4.60 5.51
N GLY A 7 4.56 -3.38 4.97
CA GLY A 7 5.66 -2.44 4.98
C GLY A 7 5.15 -1.01 4.94
N CYS A 8 5.88 -0.09 5.57
CA CYS A 8 5.51 1.33 5.66
C CYS A 8 6.63 2.30 5.26
N GLY A 9 7.71 1.80 4.67
CA GLY A 9 8.84 2.59 4.22
C GLY A 9 8.71 3.07 2.79
N THR A 10 9.38 4.16 2.48
CA THR A 10 9.55 4.71 1.13
C THR A 10 10.35 3.78 0.21
N SER A 11 10.54 4.17 -1.05
CA SER A 11 11.21 3.39 -2.12
C SER A 11 12.58 2.81 -1.72
N THR A 12 13.31 3.46 -0.84
CA THR A 12 14.63 2.98 -0.36
C THR A 12 14.55 2.09 0.87
N GLY A 13 13.39 1.99 1.53
CA GLY A 13 13.26 1.43 2.87
C GLY A 13 14.01 2.24 3.94
N VAL A 14 13.92 1.80 5.20
CA VAL A 14 14.69 2.33 6.33
C VAL A 14 15.26 1.14 7.11
N PRO A 15 16.59 1.06 7.35
CA PRO A 15 17.62 1.94 6.82
C PRO A 15 17.79 1.83 5.30
N ARG A 16 18.38 2.84 4.69
CA ARG A 16 18.85 2.75 3.30
C ARG A 16 20.07 1.83 3.20
N ILE A 17 20.36 1.36 1.99
CA ILE A 17 21.59 0.63 1.70
C ILE A 17 22.80 1.43 2.24
N GLY A 18 23.74 0.73 2.87
CA GLY A 18 24.83 1.34 3.62
C GLY A 18 24.51 1.58 5.10
N ASN A 19 23.41 1.03 5.60
CA ASN A 19 22.96 1.17 7.00
C ASN A 19 22.69 2.64 7.40
N ASP A 20 22.14 3.41 6.44
CA ASP A 20 21.84 4.84 6.62
C ASP A 20 20.43 5.01 7.24
N TRP A 21 20.41 5.29 8.53
CA TRP A 21 19.19 5.50 9.33
C TRP A 21 18.68 6.95 9.33
N GLY A 22 19.51 7.90 8.85
CA GLY A 22 19.15 9.33 8.91
C GLY A 22 18.89 9.80 10.33
N ALA A 23 17.68 10.29 10.59
CA ALA A 23 17.23 10.73 11.91
C ALA A 23 16.54 9.60 12.72
N CYS A 24 16.29 8.44 12.11
CA CYS A 24 15.66 7.32 12.80
C CYS A 24 16.63 6.63 13.77
N ASP A 25 16.17 6.39 15.01
CA ASP A 25 16.94 5.63 16.01
C ASP A 25 17.06 4.15 15.58
N PRO A 26 18.29 3.60 15.37
CA PRO A 26 18.47 2.19 15.04
C PRO A 26 17.99 1.21 16.12
N ALA A 27 17.89 1.66 17.38
CA ALA A 27 17.44 0.85 18.51
C ALA A 27 15.91 0.74 18.60
N GLU A 28 15.14 1.62 17.91
CA GLU A 28 13.70 1.53 17.81
C GLU A 28 13.32 0.56 16.66
N PRO A 29 12.81 -0.66 16.95
CA PRO A 29 12.57 -1.66 15.91
C PRO A 29 11.52 -1.24 14.87
N ARG A 30 10.57 -0.35 15.25
CA ARG A 30 9.54 0.19 14.35
C ARG A 30 10.08 1.18 13.32
N ASN A 31 11.33 1.60 13.45
CA ASN A 31 12.04 2.37 12.42
C ASN A 31 12.60 1.50 11.28
N ARG A 32 12.62 0.16 11.46
CA ARG A 32 12.99 -0.74 10.37
C ARG A 32 11.77 -0.94 9.47
N ARG A 33 11.84 -0.36 8.26
CA ARG A 33 10.70 -0.28 7.34
C ARG A 33 11.06 -0.89 6.00
N THR A 34 10.31 -1.89 5.59
CA THR A 34 10.28 -2.40 4.21
C THR A 34 9.37 -1.52 3.34
N ARG A 35 9.41 -1.70 1.99
CA ARG A 35 8.62 -0.88 1.06
C ARG A 35 7.13 -1.03 1.33
N SER A 36 6.40 0.06 1.07
CA SER A 36 4.98 0.15 1.41
C SER A 36 4.15 -0.94 0.75
N SER A 37 3.37 -1.63 1.57
CA SER A 37 2.39 -2.63 1.15
C SER A 37 1.42 -2.90 2.28
N ILE A 38 0.17 -3.22 1.97
CA ILE A 38 -0.85 -3.64 2.94
C ILE A 38 -1.55 -4.92 2.50
N LEU A 39 -2.10 -5.64 3.47
CA LEU A 39 -2.96 -6.79 3.26
C LEU A 39 -4.32 -6.50 3.88
N ILE A 40 -5.37 -6.46 3.05
CA ILE A 40 -6.77 -6.30 3.48
C ILE A 40 -7.39 -7.69 3.56
N ASP A 41 -8.04 -8.00 4.70
CA ASP A 41 -8.76 -9.26 4.92
C ASP A 41 -10.23 -8.95 5.20
N SER A 42 -11.11 -9.43 4.31
CA SER A 42 -12.56 -9.44 4.48
C SER A 42 -13.06 -10.87 4.57
N ARG A 43 -13.39 -11.31 5.80
CA ARG A 43 -13.91 -12.64 6.07
C ARG A 43 -13.04 -13.80 5.57
N GLY A 44 -11.73 -13.63 5.59
CA GLY A 44 -10.75 -14.63 5.14
C GLY A 44 -10.34 -14.50 3.67
N GLU A 45 -11.03 -13.68 2.87
CA GLU A 45 -10.54 -13.28 1.55
C GLU A 45 -9.50 -12.17 1.70
N ARG A 46 -8.28 -12.43 1.23
CA ARG A 46 -7.14 -11.54 1.42
C ARG A 46 -6.70 -10.92 0.12
N LEU A 47 -6.63 -9.60 0.11
CA LEU A 47 -6.17 -8.79 -1.01
C LEU A 47 -4.87 -8.07 -0.64
N LEU A 48 -3.82 -8.35 -1.39
CA LEU A 48 -2.55 -7.63 -1.29
C LEU A 48 -2.65 -6.32 -2.07
N VAL A 49 -2.17 -5.22 -1.50
CA VAL A 49 -2.00 -3.95 -2.21
C VAL A 49 -0.52 -3.62 -2.26
N ASP A 50 0.01 -3.59 -3.45
CA ASP A 50 1.42 -3.50 -3.84
C ASP A 50 2.28 -4.70 -3.43
N CYS A 51 3.15 -5.08 -4.35
CA CYS A 51 4.07 -6.21 -4.24
C CYS A 51 5.52 -5.76 -4.56
N GLY A 52 6.06 -4.93 -3.69
CA GLY A 52 7.43 -4.43 -3.80
C GLY A 52 8.50 -5.51 -3.62
N PRO A 53 9.79 -5.16 -3.71
CA PRO A 53 10.90 -6.13 -3.65
C PRO A 53 11.03 -6.85 -2.30
N ASP A 54 10.32 -6.42 -1.26
CA ASP A 54 10.31 -7.06 0.05
C ASP A 54 9.16 -8.08 0.21
N LEU A 55 8.37 -8.33 -0.83
CA LEU A 55 7.14 -9.14 -0.78
C LEU A 55 7.34 -10.49 -0.11
N ARG A 56 8.38 -11.23 -0.49
CA ARG A 56 8.65 -12.54 0.11
C ARG A 56 8.80 -12.46 1.63
N GLN A 57 9.59 -11.52 2.12
CA GLN A 57 9.80 -11.32 3.56
C GLN A 57 8.51 -10.90 4.26
N GLN A 58 7.74 -10.02 3.63
CA GLN A 58 6.47 -9.51 4.14
C GLN A 58 5.42 -10.62 4.27
N LEU A 59 5.24 -11.47 3.26
CA LEU A 59 4.30 -12.59 3.31
C LEU A 59 4.71 -13.67 4.31
N LEU A 60 6.02 -13.95 4.44
CA LEU A 60 6.55 -14.87 5.47
C LEU A 60 6.27 -14.33 6.89
N ALA A 61 6.51 -13.03 7.14
CA ALA A 61 6.23 -12.40 8.42
C ALA A 61 4.72 -12.36 8.74
N ALA A 62 3.88 -12.19 7.72
CA ALA A 62 2.42 -12.23 7.84
C ALA A 62 1.86 -13.65 7.96
N ASN A 63 2.69 -14.69 7.75
CA ASN A 63 2.31 -16.09 7.71
C ASN A 63 1.14 -16.36 6.76
N THR A 64 1.22 -15.85 5.53
CA THR A 64 0.17 -15.98 4.51
C THR A 64 0.75 -16.25 3.12
N ALA A 65 0.06 -17.10 2.38
CA ALA A 65 0.27 -17.36 0.96
C ALA A 65 -1.06 -17.45 0.19
N ASP A 66 -2.17 -17.36 0.93
CA ASP A 66 -3.51 -17.49 0.38
C ASP A 66 -4.05 -16.09 0.07
N LEU A 67 -3.98 -15.70 -1.20
CA LEU A 67 -4.41 -14.40 -1.71
C LEU A 67 -5.57 -14.56 -2.70
N ALA A 68 -6.61 -13.77 -2.52
CA ALA A 68 -7.70 -13.61 -3.49
C ALA A 68 -7.19 -12.87 -4.75
N GLY A 69 -6.22 -11.96 -4.58
CA GLY A 69 -5.58 -11.22 -5.65
C GLY A 69 -4.58 -10.19 -5.13
N VAL A 70 -4.00 -9.47 -6.08
CA VAL A 70 -3.05 -8.38 -5.83
C VAL A 70 -3.51 -7.14 -6.58
N ILE A 71 -3.58 -5.99 -5.93
CA ILE A 71 -3.68 -4.69 -6.58
C ILE A 71 -2.28 -4.11 -6.70
N VAL A 72 -1.93 -3.59 -7.87
CA VAL A 72 -0.75 -2.74 -8.06
C VAL A 72 -1.21 -1.32 -8.31
N THR A 73 -0.86 -0.42 -7.38
CA THR A 73 -1.29 0.97 -7.41
C THR A 73 -0.69 1.74 -8.59
N HIS A 74 0.58 1.50 -8.88
CA HIS A 74 1.31 2.03 -10.04
C HIS A 74 2.59 1.22 -10.29
N ASP A 75 3.29 1.45 -11.39
CA ASP A 75 4.39 0.61 -11.85
C ASP A 75 5.80 1.02 -11.38
N HIS A 76 5.93 1.82 -10.31
CA HIS A 76 7.24 2.05 -9.69
C HIS A 76 7.79 0.77 -9.05
N ALA A 77 9.11 0.69 -9.00
CA ALA A 77 9.81 -0.53 -8.61
C ALA A 77 9.49 -1.00 -7.17
N ASP A 78 9.35 -0.07 -6.25
CA ASP A 78 9.03 -0.32 -4.86
C ASP A 78 7.60 -0.84 -4.62
N HIS A 79 6.72 -0.74 -5.63
CA HIS A 79 5.34 -1.23 -5.60
C HIS A 79 5.11 -2.50 -6.42
N CYS A 80 6.04 -2.89 -7.32
CA CYS A 80 5.79 -4.01 -8.23
C CYS A 80 6.96 -4.99 -8.44
N HIS A 81 8.18 -4.73 -7.97
CA HIS A 81 9.33 -5.60 -8.27
C HIS A 81 9.39 -6.91 -7.45
N GLY A 82 8.41 -7.20 -6.62
CA GLY A 82 8.21 -8.51 -5.99
C GLY A 82 7.28 -9.45 -6.80
N ILE A 83 6.93 -9.09 -8.03
CA ILE A 83 6.06 -9.89 -8.92
C ILE A 83 6.56 -11.34 -9.06
N ASP A 84 7.86 -11.59 -9.08
CA ASP A 84 8.44 -12.94 -9.17
C ASP A 84 8.05 -13.83 -7.99
N ASP A 85 7.92 -13.28 -6.79
CA ASP A 85 7.56 -14.04 -5.60
C ASP A 85 6.09 -14.51 -5.62
N LEU A 86 5.23 -13.88 -6.45
CA LEU A 86 3.84 -14.32 -6.66
C LEU A 86 3.75 -15.70 -7.32
N ARG A 87 4.86 -16.21 -7.91
CA ARG A 87 4.92 -17.59 -8.40
C ARG A 87 4.64 -18.60 -7.28
N GLN A 88 5.17 -18.38 -6.09
CA GLN A 88 4.92 -19.26 -4.96
C GLN A 88 3.48 -19.17 -4.45
N VAL A 89 2.90 -17.97 -4.52
CA VAL A 89 1.46 -17.77 -4.24
C VAL A 89 0.62 -18.52 -5.26
N ALA A 90 0.89 -18.37 -6.57
CA ALA A 90 0.18 -19.08 -7.64
C ALA A 90 0.24 -20.61 -7.47
N GLN A 91 1.41 -21.14 -7.11
CA GLN A 91 1.59 -22.57 -6.81
C GLN A 91 0.77 -23.01 -5.59
N HIS A 92 0.74 -22.20 -4.54
CA HIS A 92 -0.01 -22.50 -3.31
C HIS A 92 -1.53 -22.52 -3.57
N ILE A 93 -2.06 -21.51 -4.27
CA ILE A 93 -3.49 -21.41 -4.57
C ILE A 93 -3.94 -22.26 -5.78
N GLY A 94 -2.99 -22.88 -6.50
CA GLY A 94 -3.24 -23.79 -7.62
C GLY A 94 -3.76 -23.10 -8.91
N ARG A 95 -3.59 -21.79 -9.06
CA ARG A 95 -4.03 -21.00 -10.22
C ARG A 95 -3.19 -19.72 -10.34
N PRO A 96 -3.20 -19.04 -11.53
CA PRO A 96 -2.61 -17.71 -11.64
C PRO A 96 -3.24 -16.73 -10.64
N VAL A 97 -2.40 -15.85 -10.09
CA VAL A 97 -2.84 -14.82 -9.14
C VAL A 97 -3.54 -13.70 -9.92
N PRO A 98 -4.81 -13.35 -9.59
CA PRO A 98 -5.45 -12.19 -10.18
C PRO A 98 -4.65 -10.92 -9.83
N LEU A 99 -4.19 -10.19 -10.84
CA LEU A 99 -3.47 -8.94 -10.67
C LEU A 99 -4.30 -7.79 -11.24
N TYR A 100 -4.72 -6.93 -10.34
CA TYR A 100 -5.57 -5.79 -10.62
C TYR A 100 -4.76 -4.50 -10.69
N ALA A 101 -4.93 -3.71 -11.74
CA ALA A 101 -4.39 -2.36 -11.85
C ALA A 101 -5.15 -1.57 -12.93
N ARG A 102 -4.90 -0.27 -13.03
CA ARG A 102 -5.40 0.51 -14.17
C ARG A 102 -4.81 -0.02 -15.48
N PRO A 103 -5.54 0.08 -16.62
CA PRO A 103 -5.11 -0.48 -17.91
C PRO A 103 -3.70 -0.07 -18.33
N ASP A 104 -3.34 1.19 -18.14
CA ASP A 104 -2.01 1.70 -18.47
C ASP A 104 -0.91 1.06 -17.61
N THR A 105 -1.17 0.87 -16.32
CA THR A 105 -0.27 0.17 -15.39
C THR A 105 -0.12 -1.29 -15.81
N LEU A 106 -1.22 -2.00 -16.11
CA LEU A 106 -1.17 -3.38 -16.63
C LEU A 106 -0.34 -3.47 -17.90
N GLY A 107 -0.52 -2.54 -18.85
CA GLY A 107 0.26 -2.51 -20.08
C GLY A 107 1.76 -2.31 -19.85
N ARG A 108 2.16 -1.50 -18.86
CA ARG A 108 3.58 -1.33 -18.49
C ARG A 108 4.15 -2.55 -17.77
N LEU A 109 3.39 -3.13 -16.83
CA LEU A 109 3.77 -4.35 -16.12
C LEU A 109 3.89 -5.55 -17.07
N GLY A 110 2.93 -5.74 -18.01
CA GLY A 110 2.96 -6.80 -19.00
C GLY A 110 4.19 -6.75 -19.92
N ARG A 111 4.65 -5.55 -20.29
CA ARG A 111 5.91 -5.40 -21.04
C ARG A 111 7.15 -5.70 -20.20
N ARG A 112 7.16 -5.26 -18.93
CA ARG A 112 8.32 -5.42 -18.01
C ARG A 112 8.47 -6.85 -17.52
N PHE A 113 7.37 -7.53 -17.25
CA PHE A 113 7.30 -8.87 -16.66
C PHE A 113 6.56 -9.87 -17.57
N ALA A 114 6.70 -9.75 -18.88
CA ALA A 114 5.97 -10.56 -19.87
C ALA A 114 5.97 -12.06 -19.53
N TYR A 115 7.10 -12.61 -19.07
CA TYR A 115 7.23 -14.01 -18.66
C TYR A 115 6.25 -14.43 -17.55
N ALA A 116 5.86 -13.51 -16.66
CA ALA A 116 4.91 -13.81 -15.58
C ALA A 116 3.45 -13.77 -16.05
N PHE A 117 3.15 -12.97 -17.08
CA PHE A 117 1.81 -12.84 -17.67
C PHE A 117 1.54 -13.87 -18.77
N ASP A 118 2.50 -14.07 -19.66
CA ASP A 118 2.32 -14.93 -20.84
C ASP A 118 2.66 -16.40 -20.55
N GLY A 119 3.54 -16.62 -19.57
CA GLY A 119 4.11 -17.94 -19.31
C GLY A 119 5.04 -18.41 -20.42
N THR A 120 5.42 -19.66 -20.37
CA THR A 120 6.21 -20.38 -21.39
C THR A 120 5.73 -21.83 -21.48
N PRO A 121 6.13 -22.61 -22.51
CA PRO A 121 5.79 -24.03 -22.57
C PRO A 121 6.22 -24.85 -21.34
N LEU A 122 7.24 -24.41 -20.59
CA LEU A 122 7.76 -25.08 -19.39
C LEU A 122 7.23 -24.45 -18.08
N TYR A 123 6.82 -23.19 -18.13
CA TYR A 123 6.36 -22.44 -16.97
C TYR A 123 5.04 -21.75 -17.28
N PRO A 124 3.91 -22.17 -16.69
CA PRO A 124 2.62 -21.53 -16.92
C PRO A 124 2.63 -20.07 -16.44
N ALA A 125 1.70 -19.28 -16.93
CA ALA A 125 1.47 -17.92 -16.46
C ALA A 125 1.27 -17.89 -14.94
N VAL A 126 1.89 -16.94 -14.28
CA VAL A 126 1.82 -16.72 -12.83
C VAL A 126 0.69 -15.76 -12.48
N LEU A 127 0.40 -14.82 -13.38
CA LEU A 127 -0.53 -13.73 -13.18
C LEU A 127 -1.70 -13.79 -14.14
N ASP A 128 -2.87 -13.41 -13.65
CA ASP A 128 -4.10 -13.20 -14.42
C ASP A 128 -4.43 -11.70 -14.40
N PRO A 129 -4.09 -10.94 -15.48
CA PRO A 129 -4.26 -9.49 -15.49
C PRO A 129 -5.74 -9.09 -15.56
N ARG A 130 -6.17 -8.25 -14.66
CA ARG A 130 -7.54 -7.76 -14.55
C ARG A 130 -7.57 -6.23 -14.44
N PRO A 131 -8.14 -5.53 -15.42
CA PRO A 131 -8.32 -4.10 -15.32
C PRO A 131 -9.21 -3.73 -14.13
N ILE A 132 -8.76 -2.75 -13.32
CA ILE A 132 -9.60 -2.13 -12.30
C ILE A 132 -10.48 -1.06 -12.97
N GLU A 133 -11.76 -1.18 -12.73
CA GLU A 133 -12.77 -0.14 -12.96
C GLU A 133 -12.93 0.72 -11.70
N ASP A 134 -14.13 1.25 -11.44
CA ASP A 134 -14.35 2.14 -10.30
C ASP A 134 -14.64 1.40 -9.00
N GLU A 135 -15.09 0.14 -9.08
CA GLU A 135 -15.41 -0.69 -7.92
C GLU A 135 -15.04 -2.16 -8.12
N MET A 136 -14.76 -2.86 -7.01
CA MET A 136 -14.66 -4.32 -6.95
C MET A 136 -15.14 -4.85 -5.61
N LYS A 137 -15.42 -6.15 -5.54
CA LYS A 137 -15.76 -6.87 -4.30
C LYS A 137 -14.59 -7.70 -3.81
N LEU A 138 -14.45 -7.75 -2.47
CA LEU A 138 -13.55 -8.63 -1.75
C LEU A 138 -14.30 -9.20 -0.54
N GLY A 139 -14.69 -10.47 -0.57
CA GLY A 139 -15.52 -11.04 0.47
C GLY A 139 -16.83 -10.24 0.66
N GLN A 140 -17.01 -9.63 1.83
CA GLN A 140 -18.13 -8.75 2.11
C GLN A 140 -17.80 -7.26 1.90
N ALA A 141 -16.53 -6.93 1.67
CA ALA A 141 -16.14 -5.56 1.44
C ALA A 141 -16.40 -5.11 -0.01
N THR A 142 -16.75 -3.84 -0.15
CA THR A 142 -16.74 -3.11 -1.43
C THR A 142 -15.51 -2.21 -1.45
N LEU A 143 -14.73 -2.28 -2.52
CA LEU A 143 -13.60 -1.40 -2.76
C LEU A 143 -13.94 -0.43 -3.87
N SER A 144 -13.78 0.86 -3.62
CA SER A 144 -13.93 1.94 -4.61
C SER A 144 -12.57 2.61 -4.83
N PHE A 145 -12.31 3.11 -6.03
CA PHE A 145 -10.98 3.56 -6.46
C PHE A 145 -10.98 4.98 -7.00
N VAL A 146 -9.81 5.64 -6.87
CA VAL A 146 -9.56 6.97 -7.42
C VAL A 146 -8.14 7.08 -7.93
N ASP A 147 -7.95 7.81 -9.04
CA ASP A 147 -6.62 8.13 -9.55
C ASP A 147 -6.05 9.32 -8.80
N GLN A 148 -4.81 9.20 -8.31
CA GLN A 148 -4.11 10.17 -7.50
C GLN A 148 -2.92 10.77 -8.27
N PRO A 149 -2.68 12.10 -8.18
CA PRO A 149 -1.57 12.74 -8.90
C PRO A 149 -0.22 12.37 -8.26
N HIS A 150 0.68 11.75 -9.04
CA HIS A 150 2.01 11.34 -8.61
C HIS A 150 3.08 11.76 -9.63
N GLY A 151 3.52 13.02 -9.55
CA GLY A 151 4.47 13.57 -10.53
C GLY A 151 3.91 13.54 -11.96
N GLY A 152 4.58 12.83 -12.86
CA GLY A 152 4.16 12.67 -14.25
C GLY A 152 3.23 11.49 -14.54
N ILE A 153 2.82 10.74 -13.50
CA ILE A 153 1.94 9.57 -13.58
C ILE A 153 0.81 9.68 -12.55
N THR A 154 -0.08 8.70 -12.53
CA THR A 154 -1.07 8.51 -11.46
C THR A 154 -0.75 7.25 -10.67
N SER A 155 -1.04 7.27 -9.36
CA SER A 155 -1.17 6.10 -8.52
C SER A 155 -2.66 5.82 -8.25
N LEU A 156 -2.97 4.63 -7.75
CA LEU A 156 -4.34 4.23 -7.42
C LEU A 156 -4.56 4.33 -5.92
N GLY A 157 -5.52 5.16 -5.50
CA GLY A 157 -6.05 5.16 -4.14
C GLY A 157 -7.31 4.33 -4.03
N LEU A 158 -7.61 3.84 -2.84
CA LEU A 158 -8.80 3.03 -2.59
C LEU A 158 -9.50 3.40 -1.28
N ARG A 159 -10.81 3.14 -1.26
CA ARG A 159 -11.66 3.05 -0.07
C ARG A 159 -12.25 1.65 -0.01
N ALA A 160 -12.23 1.00 1.16
CA ALA A 160 -12.87 -0.28 1.42
C ALA A 160 -13.95 -0.09 2.49
N GLU A 161 -15.12 -0.68 2.26
CA GLU A 161 -16.28 -0.62 3.16
C GLU A 161 -16.79 -2.03 3.45
N GLU A 162 -16.94 -2.39 4.74
CA GLU A 162 -17.55 -3.65 5.19
C GLU A 162 -18.47 -3.37 6.38
N GLY A 163 -19.79 -3.42 6.16
CA GLY A 163 -20.75 -2.96 7.13
C GLY A 163 -20.63 -1.46 7.40
N GLU A 164 -20.37 -1.08 8.66
CA GLU A 164 -20.10 0.31 9.04
C GLU A 164 -18.60 0.65 9.01
N ALA A 165 -17.73 -0.35 8.91
CA ALA A 165 -16.28 -0.14 8.93
C ALA A 165 -15.76 0.41 7.60
N THR A 166 -14.96 1.46 7.65
CA THR A 166 -14.42 2.16 6.49
C THR A 166 -12.91 2.36 6.59
N LEU A 167 -12.20 1.95 5.53
CA LEU A 167 -10.75 2.11 5.37
C LEU A 167 -10.46 2.89 4.11
N ALA A 168 -9.54 3.85 4.15
CA ALA A 168 -8.92 4.42 2.96
C ALA A 168 -7.41 4.13 2.93
N TYR A 169 -6.87 3.88 1.74
CA TYR A 169 -5.44 3.77 1.48
C TYR A 169 -5.05 4.69 0.33
N ALA A 170 -4.19 5.64 0.62
CA ALA A 170 -3.68 6.62 -0.33
C ALA A 170 -2.15 6.61 -0.27
N ILE A 171 -1.53 6.14 -1.34
CA ILE A 171 -0.09 6.01 -1.47
C ILE A 171 0.42 6.77 -2.69
N ASP A 172 1.60 7.35 -2.58
CA ASP A 172 2.30 8.00 -3.69
C ASP A 172 1.43 9.06 -4.41
N PHE A 173 1.19 10.15 -3.69
CA PHE A 173 0.50 11.33 -4.24
C PHE A 173 1.03 12.61 -3.60
N HIS A 174 0.86 13.76 -4.28
CA HIS A 174 1.38 15.03 -3.79
C HIS A 174 0.32 16.12 -3.60
N ALA A 175 -0.89 15.90 -4.09
CA ALA A 175 -1.99 16.85 -3.98
C ALA A 175 -3.32 16.15 -3.81
N MET A 176 -4.22 16.74 -3.01
CA MET A 176 -5.59 16.28 -2.82
C MET A 176 -6.47 16.82 -3.95
N THR A 177 -7.13 15.93 -4.70
CA THR A 177 -8.13 16.30 -5.70
C THR A 177 -9.53 16.26 -5.09
N GLU A 178 -10.52 16.87 -5.76
CA GLU A 178 -11.92 16.81 -5.33
C GLU A 178 -12.44 15.35 -5.29
N ALA A 179 -12.07 14.54 -6.28
CA ALA A 179 -12.45 13.13 -6.33
C ALA A 179 -11.85 12.32 -5.16
N MET A 180 -10.58 12.55 -4.82
CA MET A 180 -9.94 11.94 -3.65
C MET A 180 -10.61 12.40 -2.35
N ALA A 181 -10.90 13.69 -2.22
CA ALA A 181 -11.56 14.24 -1.05
C ALA A 181 -12.96 13.63 -0.87
N ALA A 182 -13.73 13.48 -1.94
CA ALA A 182 -15.04 12.82 -1.91
C ALA A 182 -14.93 11.34 -1.49
N LEU A 183 -13.93 10.61 -2.00
CA LEU A 183 -13.75 9.19 -1.69
C LEU A 183 -13.31 8.97 -0.23
N TYR A 184 -12.40 9.81 0.28
CA TYR A 184 -11.79 9.61 1.62
C TYR A 184 -12.55 10.29 2.75
N GLN A 185 -13.64 11.02 2.45
CA GLN A 185 -14.43 11.75 3.44
C GLN A 185 -14.96 10.82 4.53
N GLY A 186 -14.67 11.15 5.80
CA GLY A 186 -15.27 10.55 6.99
C GLY A 186 -14.93 9.09 7.25
N VAL A 187 -13.81 8.58 6.70
CA VAL A 187 -13.40 7.18 6.96
C VAL A 187 -12.92 6.97 8.40
N ASP A 188 -13.13 5.75 8.92
CA ASP A 188 -12.68 5.38 10.27
C ASP A 188 -11.16 5.31 10.34
N LEU A 189 -10.51 4.78 9.31
CA LEU A 189 -9.07 4.70 9.21
C LEU A 189 -8.59 5.18 7.83
N TRP A 190 -7.67 6.14 7.81
CA TRP A 190 -6.96 6.54 6.61
C TRP A 190 -5.47 6.19 6.73
N ILE A 191 -5.00 5.24 5.93
CA ILE A 191 -3.57 4.92 5.77
C ILE A 191 -3.06 5.79 4.61
N CYS A 192 -2.18 6.74 4.91
CA CYS A 192 -1.84 7.82 4.01
C CYS A 192 -0.33 7.97 3.81
N ASP A 193 0.09 8.16 2.56
CA ASP A 193 1.46 8.60 2.22
C ASP A 193 1.84 9.84 3.03
N CYS A 194 2.99 9.79 3.68
CA CYS A 194 3.59 10.91 4.39
C CYS A 194 5.11 10.79 4.35
N LEU A 195 5.69 11.07 3.20
CA LEU A 195 7.11 10.81 2.95
C LEU A 195 8.02 11.41 4.02
N ARG A 196 7.83 12.69 4.34
CA ARG A 196 8.68 13.49 5.23
C ARG A 196 7.99 14.73 5.76
N ARG A 197 8.69 15.50 6.63
CA ARG A 197 8.13 16.74 7.21
C ARG A 197 8.03 17.89 6.21
N THR A 198 9.00 17.98 5.29
CA THR A 198 9.08 19.10 4.32
C THR A 198 8.42 18.75 2.99
N PRO A 199 7.89 19.72 2.24
CA PRO A 199 7.29 19.49 0.94
C PRO A 199 8.16 18.68 -0.03
N HIS A 200 7.50 17.85 -0.84
CA HIS A 200 8.10 17.03 -1.89
C HIS A 200 7.31 17.20 -3.20
N PRO A 201 7.96 17.21 -4.38
CA PRO A 201 7.26 17.44 -5.64
C PRO A 201 6.28 16.33 -6.05
N THR A 202 6.44 15.12 -5.53
CA THR A 202 5.65 13.94 -5.94
C THR A 202 4.98 13.19 -4.79
N HIS A 203 5.25 13.55 -3.53
CA HIS A 203 4.70 12.91 -2.34
C HIS A 203 4.11 13.89 -1.35
N ALA A 204 3.15 13.42 -0.57
CA ALA A 204 2.58 14.15 0.54
C ALA A 204 3.62 14.37 1.66
N HIS A 205 3.45 15.44 2.42
CA HIS A 205 4.29 15.78 3.57
C HIS A 205 3.42 16.03 4.81
N LEU A 206 4.03 15.97 5.98
CA LEU A 206 3.34 15.89 7.26
C LEU A 206 2.25 16.96 7.45
N ASP A 207 2.56 18.23 7.26
CA ASP A 207 1.59 19.32 7.51
C ASP A 207 0.39 19.25 6.55
N ALA A 208 0.62 18.88 5.27
CA ALA A 208 -0.44 18.72 4.31
C ALA A 208 -1.36 17.56 4.69
N VAL A 209 -0.80 16.40 5.03
CA VAL A 209 -1.57 15.21 5.43
C VAL A 209 -2.42 15.47 6.67
N LEU A 210 -1.86 16.11 7.69
CA LEU A 210 -2.61 16.48 8.89
C LEU A 210 -3.74 17.48 8.60
N GLY A 211 -3.50 18.43 7.68
CA GLY A 211 -4.53 19.36 7.21
C GLY A 211 -5.66 18.63 6.51
N TRP A 212 -5.35 17.81 5.50
CA TRP A 212 -6.35 17.04 4.76
C TRP A 212 -7.16 16.10 5.66
N ALA A 213 -6.51 15.38 6.60
CA ALA A 213 -7.21 14.48 7.50
C ALA A 213 -8.26 15.19 8.37
N ARG A 214 -7.96 16.42 8.82
CA ARG A 214 -8.95 17.25 9.55
C ARG A 214 -10.12 17.68 8.66
N ASP A 215 -9.80 18.20 7.47
CA ASP A 215 -10.82 18.68 6.51
C ASP A 215 -11.75 17.54 6.07
N LEU A 216 -11.21 16.35 5.86
CA LEU A 216 -11.92 15.12 5.51
C LEU A 216 -12.63 14.47 6.70
N LYS A 217 -12.43 14.95 7.93
CA LYS A 217 -13.00 14.39 9.17
C LYS A 217 -12.67 12.90 9.35
N VAL A 218 -11.46 12.52 9.07
CA VAL A 218 -10.95 11.16 9.27
C VAL A 218 -10.90 10.86 10.78
N ALA A 219 -11.40 9.70 11.20
CA ALA A 219 -11.41 9.35 12.62
C ALA A 219 -10.02 8.96 13.12
N GLN A 220 -9.27 8.17 12.35
CA GLN A 220 -7.90 7.76 12.64
C GLN A 220 -7.02 7.89 11.40
N LEU A 221 -5.84 8.50 11.54
CA LEU A 221 -4.82 8.64 10.51
C LEU A 221 -3.61 7.76 10.83
N LEU A 222 -3.18 6.93 9.87
CA LEU A 222 -1.96 6.16 9.96
C LEU A 222 -1.00 6.58 8.84
N LEU A 223 0.14 7.16 9.22
CA LEU A 223 1.16 7.64 8.29
C LEU A 223 1.99 6.48 7.76
N THR A 224 2.11 6.36 6.44
CA THR A 224 2.92 5.34 5.76
C THR A 224 3.88 5.96 4.75
N HIS A 225 4.66 5.15 4.03
CA HIS A 225 5.67 5.59 3.05
C HIS A 225 6.76 6.49 3.64
N LEU A 226 7.07 6.27 4.92
CA LEU A 226 7.95 7.12 5.73
C LEU A 226 9.42 6.96 5.35
N ASP A 227 10.12 8.08 5.17
CA ASP A 227 11.56 8.06 4.93
C ASP A 227 12.38 8.05 6.22
N LYS A 228 13.70 8.05 6.09
CA LYS A 228 14.66 8.02 7.21
C LYS A 228 14.70 9.29 8.08
N SER A 229 13.93 10.33 7.77
CA SER A 229 13.80 11.52 8.62
C SER A 229 12.63 11.42 9.61
N MET A 230 11.80 10.39 9.47
CA MET A 230 10.53 10.20 10.16
C MET A 230 10.66 9.17 11.29
N ASP A 231 11.42 9.52 12.36
CA ASP A 231 11.62 8.66 13.52
C ASP A 231 10.28 8.33 14.21
N TYR A 232 10.05 7.03 14.46
CA TYR A 232 8.78 6.53 14.99
C TYR A 232 8.44 7.12 16.35
N ALA A 233 9.37 7.07 17.31
CA ALA A 233 9.12 7.52 18.68
C ALA A 233 8.95 9.05 18.75
N THR A 234 9.67 9.79 17.92
CA THR A 234 9.54 11.25 17.81
C THR A 234 8.18 11.62 17.23
N LEU A 235 7.78 11.00 16.12
CA LEU A 235 6.46 11.22 15.54
C LEU A 235 5.33 10.89 16.53
N GLY A 236 5.43 9.75 17.22
CA GLY A 236 4.40 9.34 18.20
C GLY A 236 4.22 10.31 19.37
N ARG A 237 5.22 11.15 19.67
CA ARG A 237 5.10 12.22 20.69
C ARG A 237 4.55 13.54 20.15
N GLU A 238 4.72 13.80 18.87
CA GLU A 238 4.38 15.09 18.25
C GLU A 238 3.02 15.08 17.57
N LEU A 239 2.56 13.90 17.12
CA LEU A 239 1.29 13.76 16.45
C LEU A 239 0.11 13.90 17.42
N PRO A 240 -1.04 14.40 16.96
CA PRO A 240 -2.27 14.40 17.75
C PRO A 240 -2.76 12.96 17.99
N ASP A 241 -3.59 12.75 19.02
CA ASP A 241 -4.07 11.44 19.48
C ASP A 241 -4.80 10.61 18.38
N TRP A 242 -5.33 11.27 17.35
CA TRP A 242 -5.99 10.63 16.23
C TRP A 242 -5.05 10.26 15.06
N ALA A 243 -3.74 10.51 15.19
CA ALA A 243 -2.74 10.22 14.15
C ALA A 243 -1.55 9.45 14.75
N ALA A 244 -1.03 8.48 14.02
CA ALA A 244 0.13 7.68 14.40
C ALA A 244 1.01 7.32 13.19
N PRO A 245 2.33 7.10 13.37
CA PRO A 245 3.15 6.47 12.35
C PRO A 245 2.86 4.96 12.27
N ALA A 246 2.82 4.40 11.06
CA ALA A 246 2.75 2.96 10.84
C ALA A 246 4.08 2.28 11.16
N PHE A 247 4.03 0.96 11.38
CA PHE A 247 5.20 0.09 11.45
C PHE A 247 4.92 -1.25 10.77
N ASP A 248 5.98 -1.88 10.28
CA ASP A 248 5.89 -3.18 9.60
C ASP A 248 5.32 -4.26 10.52
N GLY A 249 4.31 -4.99 10.04
CA GLY A 249 3.62 -6.04 10.78
C GLY A 249 2.41 -5.57 11.61
N GLN A 250 2.14 -4.27 11.70
CA GLN A 250 0.99 -3.72 12.44
C GLN A 250 -0.32 -4.29 11.90
N LEU A 251 -1.15 -4.83 12.79
CA LEU A 251 -2.50 -5.33 12.48
C LEU A 251 -3.55 -4.42 13.10
N LEU A 252 -4.52 -4.01 12.30
CA LEU A 252 -5.67 -3.21 12.72
C LEU A 252 -6.96 -3.96 12.40
N GLU A 253 -7.93 -3.91 13.30
CA GLU A 253 -9.26 -4.48 13.12
C GLU A 253 -10.28 -3.35 13.13
N LEU A 254 -11.16 -3.32 12.12
CA LEU A 254 -12.19 -2.33 11.90
C LEU A 254 -13.57 -2.96 11.99
N GLY A 255 -14.45 -2.39 12.79
CA GLY A 255 -15.83 -2.86 12.98
C GLY A 255 -16.02 -3.82 14.13
#